data_6569d759c69d9983557be472e1790917
#
_entry.id   6569d759c69d9983557be472e1790917
#
_cell.length_a   1.000
_cell.length_b   1.000
_cell.length_c   1.000
_cell.angle_alpha   90.00
_cell.angle_beta   90.00
_cell.angle_gamma   90.00
#
_symmetry.space_group_name_H-M   'P 1'
#
loop_
_entity.id
_entity.type
_entity.pdbx_description
1 polymer ?
#
loop_
_entity_poly.entity_id
_entity_poly.type
_entity_poly.pdbx_seq_one_letter_code
_entity_poly.pdbx_strand_id
1 'polypeptide(L)' 'MMSLTSHLEELKRKHGDLEREIDQAQASPSVDDLQVLTLKRRKLALKDEITKLKVAHTTH' A
#
# COMPACT_ATOMS: atom_id res chain seq x y z
N MET A 1 1.39 12.09 -19.54
CA MET A 1 1.39 12.58 -18.15
C MET A 1 0.27 11.92 -17.37
N MET A 2 0.57 11.39 -16.19
CA MET A 2 -0.45 10.74 -15.39
C MET A 2 -1.35 11.78 -14.71
N SER A 3 -2.65 11.55 -14.76
CA SER A 3 -3.59 12.36 -13.99
C SER A 3 -3.51 11.97 -12.51
N LEU A 4 -4.05 12.83 -11.66
CA LEU A 4 -4.13 12.53 -10.22
C LEU A 4 -4.95 11.25 -9.99
N THR A 5 -6.03 11.08 -10.73
CA THR A 5 -6.87 9.88 -10.63
C THR A 5 -6.10 8.62 -10.99
N SER A 6 -5.32 8.66 -12.08
CA SER A 6 -4.51 7.52 -12.48
C SER A 6 -3.45 7.19 -11.45
N HIS A 7 -2.82 8.21 -10.87
CA HIS A 7 -1.83 8.02 -9.82
C HIS A 7 -2.45 7.39 -8.58
N LEU A 8 -3.62 7.84 -8.19
CA LEU A 8 -4.34 7.29 -7.04
C LEU A 8 -4.71 5.84 -7.26
N GLU A 9 -5.20 5.50 -8.45
CA GLU A 9 -5.54 4.13 -8.80
C GLU A 9 -4.31 3.22 -8.76
N GLU A 10 -3.18 3.71 -9.24
CA GLU A 10 -1.94 2.95 -9.19
C GLU A 10 -1.50 2.68 -7.75
N LEU A 11 -1.60 3.68 -6.89
CA LEU A 11 -1.29 3.51 -5.47
C LEU A 11 -2.21 2.50 -4.80
N LYS A 12 -3.50 2.54 -5.13
CA LYS A 12 -4.46 1.57 -4.60
C LYS A 12 -4.12 0.16 -5.05
N ARG A 13 -3.71 -0.01 -6.30
CA ARG A 13 -3.30 -1.32 -6.80
C ARG A 13 -2.08 -1.83 -6.07
N LYS A 14 -1.08 -0.98 -5.88
CA LYS A 14 0.13 -1.34 -5.14
C LYS A 14 -0.20 -1.73 -3.71
N HIS A 15 -1.12 -1.03 -3.09
CA HIS A 15 -1.57 -1.35 -1.74
C HIS A 15 -2.21 -2.73 -1.70
N GLY A 16 -3.06 -3.06 -2.68
CA GLY A 16 -3.66 -4.38 -2.76
C GLY A 16 -2.63 -5.49 -2.99
N ASP A 17 -1.64 -5.22 -3.83
CA ASP A 17 -0.55 -6.17 -4.07
C ASP A 17 0.24 -6.44 -2.79
N LEU A 18 0.52 -5.39 -2.02
CA LEU A 18 1.22 -5.54 -0.74
C LEU A 18 0.40 -6.32 0.27
N GLU A 19 -0.91 -6.13 0.30
CA GLU A 19 -1.78 -6.91 1.18
C GLU A 19 -1.69 -8.40 0.86
N ARG A 20 -1.67 -8.74 -0.44
CA ARG A 20 -1.50 -10.13 -0.86
C ARG A 20 -0.15 -10.68 -0.44
N GLU A 21 0.90 -9.90 -0.61
CA GLU A 21 2.24 -10.32 -0.19
C GLU A 21 2.30 -10.56 1.31
N ILE A 22 1.67 -9.69 2.10
CA ILE A 22 1.62 -9.85 3.54
C ILE A 22 0.88 -11.13 3.90
N ASP A 23 -0.26 -11.39 3.27
CA ASP A 23 -1.04 -12.60 3.52
C ASP A 23 -0.21 -13.86 3.21
N GLN A 24 0.48 -13.86 2.08
CA GLN A 24 1.33 -14.97 1.70
C GLN A 24 2.50 -15.14 2.67
N ALA A 25 3.10 -14.04 3.07
CA ALA A 25 4.22 -14.09 3.99
C ALA A 25 3.79 -14.61 5.36
N GLN A 26 2.63 -14.19 5.84
CA GLN A 26 2.11 -14.66 7.13
C GLN A 26 1.71 -16.13 7.10
N ALA A 27 1.29 -16.61 5.94
CA ALA A 27 0.93 -18.02 5.77
C ALA A 27 2.15 -18.93 5.63
N SER A 28 3.31 -18.38 5.32
CA SER A 28 4.52 -19.15 5.11
C SER A 28 5.31 -19.29 6.41
N PRO A 29 5.57 -20.51 6.90
CA PRO A 29 6.33 -20.69 8.14
C PRO A 29 7.81 -20.35 8.02
N SER A 30 8.31 -20.22 6.80
CA SER A 30 9.73 -19.93 6.56
C SER A 30 10.02 -18.43 6.42
N VAL A 31 8.99 -17.57 6.42
CA VAL A 31 9.18 -16.14 6.30
C VAL A 31 9.51 -15.53 7.66
N ASP A 32 10.53 -14.69 7.67
CA ASP A 32 10.99 -14.00 8.86
C ASP A 32 9.96 -12.94 9.29
N ASP A 33 9.77 -12.80 10.61
CA ASP A 33 8.90 -11.77 11.17
C ASP A 33 9.32 -10.37 10.76
N LEU A 34 10.61 -10.15 10.63
CA LEU A 34 11.14 -8.86 10.19
C LEU A 34 10.68 -8.53 8.77
N GLN A 35 10.60 -9.54 7.91
CA GLN A 35 10.14 -9.37 6.54
C GLN A 35 8.67 -8.97 6.51
N VAL A 36 7.85 -9.61 7.34
CA VAL A 36 6.43 -9.27 7.47
C VAL A 36 6.27 -7.84 7.99
N LEU A 37 7.06 -7.46 8.97
CA LEU A 37 7.03 -6.11 9.53
C LEU A 37 7.38 -5.07 8.46
N THR A 38 8.38 -5.35 7.65
CA THR A 38 8.78 -4.45 6.55
C THR A 38 7.63 -4.26 5.55
N LEU A 39 6.97 -5.36 5.17
CA LEU A 39 5.83 -5.30 4.26
C LEU A 39 4.67 -4.51 4.86
N LYS A 40 4.39 -4.70 6.13
CA LYS A 40 3.34 -3.95 6.83
C LYS A 40 3.65 -2.46 6.87
N ARG A 41 4.90 -2.09 7.06
CA ARG A 41 5.31 -0.68 7.04
C ARG A 41 5.11 -0.06 5.67
N ARG A 42 5.45 -0.80 4.61
CA ARG A 42 5.23 -0.33 3.24
C ARG A 42 3.75 -0.13 2.96
N LYS A 43 2.92 -1.06 3.42
CA LYS A 43 1.47 -0.95 3.27
C LYS A 43 0.94 0.31 3.96
N LEU A 44 1.39 0.58 5.19
CA LEU A 44 0.99 1.77 5.93
C LEU A 44 1.43 3.05 5.23
N ALA A 45 2.63 3.07 4.68
CA ALA A 45 3.14 4.22 3.93
C ALA A 45 2.28 4.49 2.69
N LEU A 46 1.94 3.44 1.95
CA LEU A 46 1.07 3.59 0.77
C LEU A 46 -0.32 4.05 1.15
N LYS A 47 -0.87 3.49 2.22
CA LYS A 47 -2.19 3.91 2.70
C LYS A 47 -2.19 5.38 3.09
N ASP A 48 -1.12 5.82 3.74
CA ASP A 48 -0.98 7.22 4.13
C ASP A 48 -0.92 8.13 2.90
N GLU A 49 -0.18 7.74 1.88
CA GLU A 49 -0.13 8.49 0.63
C GLU A 49 -1.48 8.56 -0.04
N ILE A 50 -2.20 7.44 -0.10
CA ILE A 50 -3.54 7.39 -0.67
C ILE A 50 -4.46 8.35 0.08
N THR A 51 -4.41 8.34 1.41
CA THR A 51 -5.22 9.20 2.25
C THR A 51 -4.90 10.67 1.99
N LYS A 52 -3.63 11.02 1.92
CA LYS A 52 -3.20 12.38 1.65
C LYS A 52 -3.69 12.87 0.29
N LEU A 53 -3.60 12.03 -0.72
CA LEU A 53 -4.07 12.38 -2.06
C LEU A 53 -5.58 12.56 -2.10
N LYS A 54 -6.31 11.71 -1.40
CA LYS A 54 -7.76 11.84 -1.32
C LYS A 54 -8.17 13.15 -0.65
N VAL A 55 -7.52 13.48 0.45
CA VAL A 55 -7.80 14.72 1.17
C VAL A 55 -7.49 15.92 0.30
N ALA A 56 -6.33 15.92 -0.34
CA ALA A 56 -5.92 17.00 -1.24
C ALA A 56 -6.89 17.17 -2.42
N HIS A 57 -7.40 16.04 -2.93
CA HIS A 57 -8.31 16.04 -4.06
C HIS A 57 -9.72 16.54 -3.69
N THR A 58 -10.15 16.25 -2.47
CA THR A 58 -11.49 16.61 -2.00
C THR A 58 -11.54 17.94 -1.25
N THR A 59 -10.41 18.45 -0.83
CA THR A 59 -10.34 19.73 -0.11
C THR A 59 -10.46 20.89 -1.07
N HIS A 60 -11.23 21.84 -0.71
CA HIS A 60 -11.42 23.04 -1.52
C HIS A 60 -11.07 24.27 -0.75
#